data_f014d80b2441fc99acb1a841be3b2811
#
_entry.id   f014d80b2441fc99acb1a841be3b2811
#
_cell.length_a   1.000
_cell.length_b   1.000
_cell.length_c   1.000
_cell.angle_alpha   90.00
_cell.angle_beta   90.00
_cell.angle_gamma   90.00
#
_symmetry.space_group_name_H-M   'P 1'
#
loop_
_entity.id
_entity.type
_entity.pdbx_description
1 polymer ?
#
loop_
_entity_poly.entity_id
_entity_poly.type
_entity_poly.pdbx_seq_one_letter_code
_entity_poly.pdbx_strand_id
1 'polypeptide(L)'
;MRIIPAIDIIDGKCVRLSKGDYDTKKIYNENPLEVAKNFEAHGIKYLHLVDLDGAKSKHIVNHKILEQIASKTSLKIDFGGGLKTDQDLHIAFESGASQITGGSIAVKDPVIFENWITTYGSDKIILGADAHHRKIAISGWLEASDDDVVEFITNYQAKGVHYVICTDISKDGMLEGPSFDLYKEILNTCQPELVEGQNVLRQAQHDNSLKLIASGGISTFDELPKLAELGCEGTIIGKAIYENRITLKQLEHFILNH
;
A
#
# COMPACT_ATOMS: atom_id res chain seq x y z
N MET A 1 -6.28 9.75 -9.34
CA MET A 1 -5.89 8.49 -8.66
C MET A 1 -4.37 8.34 -8.65
N ARG A 2 -3.73 7.96 -7.52
CA ARG A 2 -2.28 7.74 -7.42
C ARG A 2 -1.88 6.45 -8.14
N ILE A 3 -0.83 6.51 -8.95
CA ILE A 3 -0.15 5.33 -9.49
C ILE A 3 1.06 5.06 -8.60
N ILE A 4 1.12 3.86 -8.00
CA ILE A 4 2.07 3.50 -6.96
C ILE A 4 2.78 2.19 -7.35
N PRO A 5 3.89 2.23 -8.10
CA PRO A 5 4.70 1.05 -8.31
C PRO A 5 5.20 0.47 -6.99
N ALA A 6 5.38 -0.86 -6.93
CA ALA A 6 5.96 -1.52 -5.77
C ALA A 6 7.39 -1.99 -6.05
N ILE A 7 8.28 -1.78 -5.07
CA ILE A 7 9.60 -2.39 -4.98
C ILE A 7 9.65 -3.21 -3.69
N ASP A 8 9.80 -4.53 -3.82
CA ASP A 8 10.06 -5.41 -2.69
C ASP A 8 11.58 -5.65 -2.59
N ILE A 9 12.11 -5.66 -1.38
CA ILE A 9 13.53 -5.80 -1.12
C ILE A 9 13.80 -7.09 -0.35
N ILE A 10 14.69 -7.92 -0.89
CA ILE A 10 15.36 -9.05 -0.19
C ILE A 10 16.85 -8.98 -0.51
N ASP A 11 17.69 -9.08 0.52
CA ASP A 11 19.15 -9.02 0.40
C ASP A 11 19.64 -7.78 -0.37
N GLY A 12 18.95 -6.64 -0.20
CA GLY A 12 19.28 -5.40 -0.89
C GLY A 12 18.87 -5.31 -2.35
N LYS A 13 18.14 -6.28 -2.90
CA LYS A 13 17.77 -6.37 -4.32
C LYS A 13 16.28 -6.18 -4.52
N CYS A 14 15.91 -5.65 -5.70
CA CYS A 14 14.53 -5.56 -6.13
C CYS A 14 14.02 -6.94 -6.56
N VAL A 15 13.02 -7.44 -5.85
CA VAL A 15 12.47 -8.78 -6.06
C VAL A 15 10.94 -8.73 -6.19
N ARG A 16 10.34 -9.84 -6.59
CA ARG A 16 8.90 -10.11 -6.44
C ARG A 16 8.70 -11.55 -5.98
N LEU A 17 7.71 -11.72 -5.13
CA LEU A 17 7.18 -13.01 -4.73
C LEU A 17 5.83 -13.26 -5.42
N SER A 18 5.33 -14.48 -5.40
CA SER A 18 3.95 -14.81 -5.76
C SER A 18 3.21 -15.22 -4.50
N LYS A 19 2.12 -14.52 -4.15
CA LYS A 19 1.33 -14.75 -2.91
C LYS A 19 2.18 -14.76 -1.63
N GLY A 20 3.26 -13.96 -1.60
CA GLY A 20 4.15 -13.86 -0.44
C GLY A 20 5.09 -15.05 -0.21
N ASP A 21 5.11 -16.03 -1.11
CA ASP A 21 5.95 -17.23 -0.98
C ASP A 21 7.40 -16.92 -1.36
N TYR A 22 8.32 -17.01 -0.39
CA TYR A 22 9.75 -16.72 -0.55
C TYR A 22 10.46 -17.70 -1.48
N ASP A 23 9.95 -18.93 -1.65
CA ASP A 23 10.51 -19.92 -2.58
C ASP A 23 10.24 -19.54 -4.05
N THR A 24 9.31 -18.63 -4.29
CA THR A 24 8.99 -18.09 -5.62
C THR A 24 9.80 -16.83 -5.96
N LYS A 25 10.79 -16.45 -5.13
CA LYS A 25 11.58 -15.23 -5.29
C LYS A 25 12.19 -15.12 -6.69
N LYS A 26 11.84 -14.03 -7.39
CA LYS A 26 12.44 -13.64 -8.67
C LYS A 26 13.11 -12.28 -8.51
N ILE A 27 14.39 -12.17 -8.86
CA ILE A 27 15.15 -10.93 -8.87
C ILE A 27 14.89 -10.22 -10.20
N TYR A 28 14.47 -8.95 -10.14
CA TYR A 28 14.24 -8.13 -11.33
C TYR A 28 15.33 -7.07 -11.53
N ASN A 29 15.95 -6.62 -10.45
CA ASN A 29 17.09 -5.70 -10.52
C ASN A 29 17.96 -5.84 -9.26
N GLU A 30 19.27 -5.79 -9.45
CA GLU A 30 20.25 -5.80 -8.36
C GLU A 30 20.31 -4.45 -7.61
N ASN A 31 19.78 -3.38 -8.21
CA ASN A 31 19.85 -2.01 -7.69
C ASN A 31 18.45 -1.35 -7.60
N PRO A 32 17.79 -1.37 -6.44
CA PRO A 32 16.47 -0.75 -6.25
C PRO A 32 16.42 0.74 -6.58
N LEU A 33 17.54 1.48 -6.39
CA LEU A 33 17.61 2.91 -6.72
C LEU A 33 17.48 3.16 -8.23
N GLU A 34 18.04 2.31 -9.08
CA GLU A 34 17.88 2.44 -10.54
C GLU A 34 16.43 2.24 -10.96
N VAL A 35 15.74 1.29 -10.34
CA VAL A 35 14.31 1.05 -10.56
C VAL A 35 13.49 2.27 -10.15
N ALA A 36 13.75 2.81 -8.96
CA ALA A 36 13.07 4.00 -8.44
C ALA A 36 13.28 5.23 -9.34
N LYS A 37 14.51 5.48 -9.79
CA LYS A 37 14.83 6.57 -10.75
C LYS A 37 14.12 6.40 -12.09
N ASN A 38 14.01 5.17 -12.57
CA ASN A 38 13.27 4.90 -13.80
C ASN A 38 11.77 5.17 -13.65
N PHE A 39 11.19 4.89 -12.48
CA PHE A 39 9.81 5.28 -12.19
C PHE A 39 9.64 6.80 -12.16
N GLU A 40 10.51 7.51 -11.44
CA GLU A 40 10.49 8.97 -11.38
C GLU A 40 10.63 9.62 -12.77
N ALA A 41 11.52 9.10 -13.62
CA ALA A 41 11.74 9.61 -14.98
C ALA A 41 10.50 9.52 -15.88
N HIS A 42 9.52 8.68 -15.52
CA HIS A 42 8.22 8.56 -16.19
C HIS A 42 7.08 9.28 -15.43
N GLY A 43 7.39 10.28 -14.60
CA GLY A 43 6.40 11.12 -13.92
C GLY A 43 5.70 10.48 -12.72
N ILE A 44 6.12 9.28 -12.30
CA ILE A 44 5.60 8.64 -11.09
C ILE A 44 6.04 9.43 -9.87
N LYS A 45 5.12 9.65 -8.92
CA LYS A 45 5.34 10.47 -7.72
C LYS A 45 5.33 9.66 -6.42
N TYR A 46 4.79 8.46 -6.45
CA TYR A 46 4.58 7.62 -5.27
C TYR A 46 5.26 6.27 -5.46
N LEU A 47 5.78 5.71 -4.39
CA LEU A 47 6.44 4.41 -4.38
C LEU A 47 6.02 3.63 -3.13
N HIS A 48 5.59 2.39 -3.31
CA HIS A 48 5.43 1.43 -2.23
C HIS A 48 6.71 0.58 -2.12
N LEU A 49 7.43 0.73 -1.01
CA LEU A 49 8.71 0.07 -0.75
C LEU A 49 8.55 -0.92 0.39
N VAL A 50 8.74 -2.22 0.12
CA VAL A 50 8.53 -3.29 1.10
C VAL A 50 9.83 -3.96 1.48
N ASP A 51 10.16 -3.89 2.77
CA ASP A 51 11.28 -4.60 3.38
C ASP A 51 10.87 -6.03 3.75
N LEU A 52 11.06 -6.98 2.82
CA LEU A 52 10.72 -8.38 3.05
C LEU A 52 11.67 -9.06 4.03
N ASP A 53 12.94 -8.63 4.11
CA ASP A 53 13.85 -9.07 5.18
C ASP A 53 13.37 -8.60 6.54
N GLY A 54 12.89 -7.35 6.62
CA GLY A 54 12.26 -6.79 7.82
C GLY A 54 10.99 -7.53 8.21
N ALA A 55 10.13 -7.85 7.24
CA ALA A 55 8.92 -8.63 7.50
C ALA A 55 9.23 -9.99 8.14
N LYS A 56 10.31 -10.66 7.68
CA LYS A 56 10.77 -11.94 8.20
C LYS A 56 11.44 -11.83 9.57
N SER A 57 12.29 -10.81 9.76
CA SER A 57 13.06 -10.61 11.00
C SER A 57 12.27 -9.87 12.08
N LYS A 58 11.10 -9.30 11.75
CA LYS A 58 10.19 -8.55 12.64
C LYS A 58 10.80 -7.24 13.17
N HIS A 59 11.69 -6.62 12.41
CA HIS A 59 12.24 -5.27 12.63
C HIS A 59 12.73 -4.72 11.29
N ILE A 60 12.93 -3.41 11.19
CA ILE A 60 13.43 -2.77 9.96
C ILE A 60 14.87 -3.21 9.64
N VAL A 61 15.13 -3.65 8.40
CA VAL A 61 16.44 -4.11 7.93
C VAL A 61 16.99 -3.21 6.82
N ASN A 62 16.21 -2.98 5.78
CA ASN A 62 16.66 -2.31 4.55
C ASN A 62 16.49 -0.77 4.58
N HIS A 63 16.54 -0.13 5.77
CA HIS A 63 16.39 1.32 5.92
C HIS A 63 17.44 2.14 5.13
N LYS A 64 18.65 1.61 4.90
CA LYS A 64 19.67 2.27 4.08
C LYS A 64 19.28 2.38 2.62
N ILE A 65 18.50 1.43 2.08
CA ILE A 65 17.98 1.49 0.72
C ILE A 65 16.86 2.53 0.65
N LEU A 66 15.99 2.59 1.67
CA LEU A 66 14.99 3.65 1.80
C LEU A 66 15.68 5.04 1.77
N GLU A 67 16.69 5.26 2.61
CA GLU A 67 17.46 6.51 2.66
C GLU A 67 18.10 6.85 1.30
N GLN A 68 18.63 5.83 0.63
CA GLN A 68 19.27 5.98 -0.68
C GLN A 68 18.27 6.43 -1.75
N ILE A 69 17.06 5.85 -1.77
CA ILE A 69 16.01 6.23 -2.71
C ILE A 69 15.45 7.60 -2.35
N ALA A 70 15.11 7.85 -1.10
CA ALA A 70 14.54 9.10 -0.62
C ALA A 70 15.47 10.30 -0.85
N SER A 71 16.80 10.13 -0.66
CA SER A 71 17.79 11.21 -0.87
C SER A 71 18.12 11.47 -2.34
N LYS A 72 17.83 10.55 -3.25
CA LYS A 72 18.24 10.64 -4.68
C LYS A 72 17.07 10.68 -5.66
N THR A 73 15.84 10.73 -5.17
CA THR A 73 14.61 10.89 -5.93
C THR A 73 13.66 11.84 -5.20
N SER A 74 12.65 12.36 -5.90
CA SER A 74 11.55 13.14 -5.31
C SER A 74 10.32 12.29 -4.97
N LEU A 75 10.45 10.97 -5.03
CA LEU A 75 9.35 10.03 -4.77
C LEU A 75 8.86 10.14 -3.33
N LYS A 76 7.55 10.20 -3.17
CA LYS A 76 6.89 10.03 -1.87
C LYS A 76 6.80 8.55 -1.57
N ILE A 77 7.61 8.09 -0.61
CA ILE A 77 7.76 6.67 -0.31
C ILE A 77 6.85 6.27 0.84
N ASP A 78 5.96 5.34 0.59
CA ASP A 78 5.31 4.54 1.61
C ASP A 78 6.20 3.32 1.88
N PHE A 79 6.60 3.14 3.15
CA PHE A 79 7.50 2.08 3.56
C PHE A 79 6.78 1.07 4.46
N GLY A 80 6.87 -0.20 4.11
CA GLY A 80 6.32 -1.31 4.88
C GLY A 80 7.30 -2.46 5.07
N GLY A 81 6.92 -3.42 5.91
CA GLY A 81 7.72 -4.60 6.22
C GLY A 81 8.52 -4.49 7.52
N GLY A 82 8.17 -5.34 8.49
CA GLY A 82 8.92 -5.47 9.74
C GLY A 82 8.70 -4.44 10.83
N LEU A 83 7.92 -3.39 10.59
CA LEU A 83 7.65 -2.33 11.58
C LEU A 83 6.84 -2.87 12.75
N LYS A 84 7.43 -2.86 13.96
CA LYS A 84 6.83 -3.42 15.18
C LYS A 84 6.95 -2.51 16.40
N THR A 85 7.87 -1.57 16.40
CA THR A 85 8.20 -0.71 17.53
C THR A 85 8.26 0.75 17.10
N ASP A 86 8.16 1.67 18.08
CA ASP A 86 8.38 3.10 17.85
C ASP A 86 9.77 3.39 17.27
N GLN A 87 10.76 2.56 17.63
CA GLN A 87 12.12 2.68 17.11
C GLN A 87 12.17 2.34 15.61
N ASP A 88 11.44 1.32 15.14
CA ASP A 88 11.35 1.00 13.71
C ASP A 88 10.73 2.16 12.92
N LEU A 89 9.67 2.78 13.45
CA LEU A 89 9.04 3.94 12.83
C LEU A 89 9.99 5.14 12.78
N HIS A 90 10.67 5.42 13.89
CA HIS A 90 11.63 6.51 13.94
C HIS A 90 12.71 6.32 12.86
N ILE A 91 13.28 5.12 12.75
CA ILE A 91 14.27 4.79 11.71
C ILE A 91 13.68 4.98 10.31
N ALA A 92 12.45 4.52 10.06
CA ALA A 92 11.81 4.64 8.75
C ALA A 92 11.61 6.12 8.34
N PHE A 93 11.09 6.96 9.25
CA PHE A 93 10.89 8.39 8.96
C PHE A 93 12.21 9.16 8.82
N GLU A 94 13.21 8.90 9.67
CA GLU A 94 14.55 9.50 9.55
C GLU A 94 15.25 9.07 8.27
N SER A 95 14.97 7.86 7.76
CA SER A 95 15.47 7.37 6.46
C SER A 95 14.68 7.92 5.26
N GLY A 96 13.67 8.78 5.49
CA GLY A 96 12.97 9.52 4.44
C GLY A 96 11.65 8.92 3.97
N ALA A 97 11.04 7.98 4.72
CA ALA A 97 9.68 7.56 4.45
C ALA A 97 8.71 8.76 4.56
N SER A 98 7.85 8.93 3.58
CA SER A 98 6.75 9.92 3.63
C SER A 98 5.56 9.38 4.40
N GLN A 99 5.29 8.09 4.25
CA GLN A 99 4.26 7.33 4.93
C GLN A 99 4.82 5.97 5.34
N ILE A 100 4.20 5.31 6.31
CA ILE A 100 4.51 3.92 6.66
C ILE A 100 3.25 3.07 6.62
N THR A 101 3.40 1.81 6.24
CA THR A 101 2.30 0.84 6.24
C THR A 101 2.47 -0.15 7.39
N GLY A 102 1.48 -0.18 8.29
CA GLY A 102 1.36 -1.14 9.38
C GLY A 102 0.20 -2.11 9.12
N GLY A 103 0.52 -3.38 8.85
CA GLY A 103 -0.47 -4.45 8.70
C GLY A 103 -0.57 -5.29 9.98
N SER A 104 0.28 -6.30 10.12
CA SER A 104 0.23 -7.23 11.26
C SER A 104 0.26 -6.58 12.64
N ILE A 105 0.87 -5.40 12.78
CA ILE A 105 0.92 -4.67 14.05
C ILE A 105 -0.46 -4.17 14.45
N ALA A 106 -1.27 -3.74 13.50
CA ALA A 106 -2.63 -3.29 13.76
C ALA A 106 -3.53 -4.40 14.34
N VAL A 107 -3.25 -5.68 14.03
CA VAL A 107 -3.96 -6.83 14.61
C VAL A 107 -3.31 -7.26 15.93
N LYS A 108 -1.96 -7.37 15.98
CA LYS A 108 -1.24 -7.97 17.10
C LYS A 108 -1.05 -7.03 18.29
N ASP A 109 -0.91 -5.74 18.05
CA ASP A 109 -0.80 -4.70 19.08
C ASP A 109 -1.52 -3.42 18.62
N PRO A 110 -2.86 -3.41 18.67
CA PRO A 110 -3.67 -2.26 18.28
C PRO A 110 -3.30 -0.98 19.03
N VAL A 111 -2.88 -1.09 20.29
CA VAL A 111 -2.54 0.06 21.13
C VAL A 111 -1.33 0.80 20.56
N ILE A 112 -0.27 0.08 20.18
CA ILE A 112 0.90 0.68 19.53
C ILE A 112 0.49 1.35 18.21
N PHE A 113 -0.28 0.66 17.38
CA PHE A 113 -0.70 1.21 16.09
C PHE A 113 -1.55 2.49 16.23
N GLU A 114 -2.49 2.53 17.17
CA GLU A 114 -3.30 3.70 17.49
C GLU A 114 -2.45 4.86 18.04
N ASN A 115 -1.44 4.56 18.86
CA ASN A 115 -0.48 5.56 19.33
C ASN A 115 0.32 6.16 18.16
N TRP A 116 0.66 5.37 17.13
CA TRP A 116 1.33 5.88 15.94
C TRP A 116 0.45 6.87 15.17
N ILE A 117 -0.85 6.57 15.01
CA ILE A 117 -1.81 7.49 14.38
C ILE A 117 -1.85 8.81 15.15
N THR A 118 -1.91 8.74 16.48
CA THR A 118 -1.97 9.93 17.34
C THR A 118 -0.67 10.74 17.28
N THR A 119 0.49 10.06 17.27
CA THR A 119 1.81 10.70 17.35
C THR A 119 2.26 11.32 16.02
N TYR A 120 2.07 10.58 14.92
CA TYR A 120 2.56 10.97 13.59
C TYR A 120 1.50 11.58 12.70
N GLY A 121 0.22 11.40 13.04
CA GLY A 121 -0.94 11.85 12.27
C GLY A 121 -1.40 10.84 11.22
N SER A 122 -2.71 10.89 10.94
CA SER A 122 -3.40 9.98 10.03
C SER A 122 -2.88 10.04 8.57
N ASP A 123 -2.23 11.12 8.18
CA ASP A 123 -1.67 11.25 6.83
C ASP A 123 -0.34 10.53 6.66
N LYS A 124 0.32 10.14 7.75
CA LYS A 124 1.60 9.43 7.72
C LYS A 124 1.49 7.93 7.97
N ILE A 125 0.37 7.48 8.52
CA ILE A 125 0.15 6.09 8.89
C ILE A 125 -0.88 5.47 7.95
N ILE A 126 -0.49 4.42 7.26
CA ILE A 126 -1.36 3.63 6.37
C ILE A 126 -1.70 2.32 7.07
N LEU A 127 -2.98 1.96 7.10
CA LEU A 127 -3.42 0.63 7.52
C LEU A 127 -3.21 -0.37 6.38
N GLY A 128 -2.39 -1.38 6.60
CA GLY A 128 -2.30 -2.54 5.71
C GLY A 128 -3.41 -3.54 6.04
N ALA A 129 -4.35 -3.70 5.13
CA ALA A 129 -5.48 -4.63 5.24
C ALA A 129 -5.36 -5.74 4.18
N ASP A 130 -4.33 -6.56 4.32
CA ASP A 130 -4.10 -7.69 3.42
C ASP A 130 -5.06 -8.82 3.79
N ALA A 131 -5.84 -9.29 2.82
CA ALA A 131 -6.90 -10.26 3.07
C ALA A 131 -6.79 -11.50 2.18
N HIS A 132 -7.08 -12.64 2.78
CA HIS A 132 -7.29 -13.90 2.07
C HIS A 132 -8.66 -14.45 2.42
N HIS A 133 -9.52 -14.65 1.42
CA HIS A 133 -10.93 -15.04 1.63
C HIS A 133 -11.63 -14.14 2.67
N ARG A 134 -11.46 -12.81 2.56
CA ARG A 134 -12.01 -11.77 3.44
C ARG A 134 -11.43 -11.73 4.86
N LYS A 135 -10.55 -12.64 5.24
CA LYS A 135 -9.90 -12.63 6.56
C LYS A 135 -8.56 -11.90 6.50
N ILE A 136 -8.31 -11.03 7.47
CA ILE A 136 -7.05 -10.29 7.56
C ILE A 136 -5.89 -11.26 7.79
N ALA A 137 -4.89 -11.16 6.93
CA ALA A 137 -3.66 -11.93 7.02
C ALA A 137 -2.59 -11.16 7.80
N ILE A 138 -1.82 -11.89 8.59
CA ILE A 138 -0.78 -11.36 9.46
C ILE A 138 0.52 -12.16 9.32
N SER A 139 1.60 -11.69 9.94
CA SER A 139 2.90 -12.39 9.96
C SER A 139 3.49 -12.63 8.56
N GLY A 140 3.36 -11.65 7.64
CA GLY A 140 3.83 -11.84 6.27
C GLY A 140 2.97 -12.86 5.51
N TRP A 141 1.66 -12.84 5.77
CA TRP A 141 0.62 -13.71 5.17
C TRP A 141 0.67 -15.19 5.58
N LEU A 142 1.45 -15.51 6.62
CA LEU A 142 1.59 -16.90 7.11
C LEU A 142 0.45 -17.32 8.05
N GLU A 143 -0.25 -16.36 8.62
CA GLU A 143 -1.34 -16.56 9.56
C GLU A 143 -2.56 -15.73 9.13
N ALA A 144 -3.76 -16.18 9.45
CA ALA A 144 -4.99 -15.41 9.30
C ALA A 144 -5.55 -15.04 10.69
N SER A 145 -6.11 -13.83 10.80
CA SER A 145 -6.94 -13.47 11.95
C SER A 145 -8.40 -13.86 11.73
N ASP A 146 -9.24 -13.71 12.76
CA ASP A 146 -10.67 -13.88 12.63
C ASP A 146 -11.41 -12.65 12.08
N ASP A 147 -10.69 -11.54 11.90
CA ASP A 147 -11.27 -10.27 11.47
C ASP A 147 -11.70 -10.30 10.00
N ASP A 148 -12.92 -9.87 9.71
CA ASP A 148 -13.36 -9.57 8.34
C ASP A 148 -12.71 -8.26 7.87
N VAL A 149 -12.23 -8.21 6.63
CA VAL A 149 -11.49 -7.08 6.10
C VAL A 149 -12.29 -5.78 6.09
N VAL A 150 -13.60 -5.83 5.79
CA VAL A 150 -14.45 -4.63 5.75
C VAL A 150 -14.70 -4.11 7.16
N GLU A 151 -15.01 -4.99 8.10
CA GLU A 151 -15.19 -4.63 9.52
C GLU A 151 -13.90 -4.08 10.11
N PHE A 152 -12.76 -4.70 9.82
CA PHE A 152 -11.44 -4.25 10.27
C PHE A 152 -11.13 -2.83 9.80
N ILE A 153 -11.32 -2.54 8.50
CA ILE A 153 -11.10 -1.22 7.92
C ILE A 153 -12.05 -0.19 8.55
N THR A 154 -13.35 -0.51 8.68
CA THR A 154 -14.36 0.37 9.27
C THR A 154 -14.02 0.73 10.72
N ASN A 155 -13.57 -0.26 11.51
CA ASN A 155 -13.16 -0.06 12.89
C ASN A 155 -11.96 0.88 12.99
N TYR A 156 -10.97 0.76 12.10
CA TYR A 156 -9.81 1.64 12.09
C TYR A 156 -10.10 3.03 11.52
N GLN A 157 -11.03 3.15 10.58
CA GLN A 157 -11.52 4.46 10.13
C GLN A 157 -12.15 5.23 11.28
N ALA A 158 -12.98 4.57 12.10
CA ALA A 158 -13.56 5.19 13.30
C ALA A 158 -12.50 5.64 14.32
N LYS A 159 -11.29 5.06 14.30
CA LYS A 159 -10.13 5.45 15.12
C LYS A 159 -9.23 6.50 14.45
N GLY A 160 -9.64 7.04 13.32
CA GLY A 160 -8.95 8.12 12.62
C GLY A 160 -7.95 7.68 11.54
N VAL A 161 -7.99 6.44 11.07
CA VAL A 161 -7.22 6.03 9.89
C VAL A 161 -7.84 6.65 8.64
N HIS A 162 -7.02 7.33 7.84
CA HIS A 162 -7.42 7.90 6.55
C HIS A 162 -7.00 7.03 5.36
N TYR A 163 -5.78 6.48 5.38
CA TYR A 163 -5.23 5.70 4.28
C TYR A 163 -5.27 4.21 4.57
N VAL A 164 -5.75 3.43 3.62
CA VAL A 164 -5.78 1.97 3.69
C VAL A 164 -5.24 1.39 2.40
N ILE A 165 -4.26 0.50 2.49
CA ILE A 165 -3.88 -0.41 1.42
C ILE A 165 -4.64 -1.72 1.66
N CYS A 166 -5.52 -2.08 0.74
CA CYS A 166 -6.21 -3.36 0.78
C CYS A 166 -5.67 -4.27 -0.33
N THR A 167 -4.99 -5.35 0.09
CA THR A 167 -4.45 -6.37 -0.83
C THR A 167 -5.31 -7.62 -0.79
N ASP A 168 -5.86 -8.02 -1.94
CA ASP A 168 -6.38 -9.37 -2.09
C ASP A 168 -5.21 -10.34 -2.40
N ILE A 169 -4.78 -11.09 -1.39
CA ILE A 169 -3.66 -12.02 -1.47
C ILE A 169 -3.90 -13.10 -2.53
N SER A 170 -5.16 -13.52 -2.71
CA SER A 170 -5.50 -14.55 -3.71
C SER A 170 -5.18 -14.08 -5.14
N LYS A 171 -5.15 -12.77 -5.36
CA LYS A 171 -4.85 -12.10 -6.63
C LYS A 171 -3.40 -11.65 -6.75
N ASP A 172 -2.69 -11.51 -5.63
CA ASP A 172 -1.34 -10.93 -5.66
C ASP A 172 -0.37 -11.77 -6.50
N GLY A 173 0.28 -11.11 -7.44
CA GLY A 173 1.21 -11.72 -8.39
C GLY A 173 0.57 -12.63 -9.45
N MET A 174 -0.76 -12.79 -9.48
CA MET A 174 -1.45 -13.71 -10.41
C MET A 174 -1.74 -13.07 -11.77
N LEU A 175 -1.82 -11.73 -11.86
CA LEU A 175 -2.14 -11.01 -13.10
C LEU A 175 -3.53 -11.40 -13.66
N GLU A 176 -4.51 -11.55 -12.77
CA GLU A 176 -5.89 -11.97 -13.07
C GLU A 176 -6.94 -10.87 -12.87
N GLY A 177 -6.49 -9.66 -12.67
CA GLY A 177 -7.31 -8.49 -12.36
C GLY A 177 -7.54 -8.29 -10.86
N PRO A 178 -7.78 -7.03 -10.44
CA PRO A 178 -8.00 -6.67 -9.05
C PRO A 178 -9.40 -7.03 -8.55
N SER A 179 -9.60 -7.02 -7.24
CA SER A 179 -10.86 -7.37 -6.59
C SER A 179 -11.84 -6.20 -6.52
N PHE A 180 -12.38 -5.78 -7.68
CA PHE A 180 -13.30 -4.64 -7.79
C PHE A 180 -14.49 -4.72 -6.84
N ASP A 181 -15.10 -5.89 -6.67
CA ASP A 181 -16.27 -6.06 -5.80
C ASP A 181 -15.93 -5.80 -4.33
N LEU A 182 -14.75 -6.27 -3.88
CA LEU A 182 -14.27 -6.00 -2.53
C LEU A 182 -14.02 -4.51 -2.31
N TYR A 183 -13.35 -3.84 -3.25
CA TYR A 183 -13.08 -2.40 -3.14
C TYR A 183 -14.36 -1.57 -3.16
N LYS A 184 -15.33 -1.96 -3.99
CA LYS A 184 -16.64 -1.33 -4.03
C LYS A 184 -17.39 -1.48 -2.70
N GLU A 185 -17.36 -2.68 -2.10
CA GLU A 185 -17.97 -2.92 -0.79
C GLU A 185 -17.32 -2.07 0.30
N ILE A 186 -15.98 -2.02 0.35
CA ILE A 186 -15.24 -1.18 1.32
C ILE A 186 -15.64 0.29 1.17
N LEU A 187 -15.58 0.83 -0.06
CA LEU A 187 -15.90 2.23 -0.31
C LEU A 187 -17.35 2.57 0.04
N ASN A 188 -18.31 1.71 -0.31
CA ASN A 188 -19.71 1.92 0.03
C ASN A 188 -19.97 1.87 1.54
N THR A 189 -19.26 1.01 2.27
CA THR A 189 -19.41 0.88 3.73
C THR A 189 -18.77 2.05 4.47
N CYS A 190 -17.57 2.45 4.03
CA CYS A 190 -16.77 3.48 4.71
C CYS A 190 -17.08 4.91 4.23
N GLN A 191 -17.75 5.06 3.08
CA GLN A 191 -18.15 6.35 2.51
C GLN A 191 -19.61 6.28 2.05
N PRO A 192 -20.58 6.09 2.95
CA PRO A 192 -21.98 6.01 2.56
C PRO A 192 -22.39 7.29 1.84
N GLU A 193 -23.13 7.15 0.74
CA GLU A 193 -23.70 8.29 0.01
C GLU A 193 -24.48 9.20 0.96
N LEU A 194 -24.21 10.49 0.89
CA LEU A 194 -24.93 11.48 1.67
C LEU A 194 -26.39 11.56 1.18
N VAL A 195 -27.33 11.26 2.05
CA VAL A 195 -28.75 11.52 1.78
C VAL A 195 -28.93 13.02 1.54
N GLU A 196 -29.58 13.38 0.41
CA GLU A 196 -29.87 14.77 0.04
C GLU A 196 -30.54 15.50 1.23
N GLY A 197 -29.90 16.58 1.70
CA GLY A 197 -30.42 17.45 2.76
C GLY A 197 -29.42 17.95 3.81
N GLN A 198 -28.19 17.41 3.88
CA GLN A 198 -27.22 17.78 4.91
C GLN A 198 -26.02 18.57 4.35
N ASN A 199 -26.26 19.78 3.84
CA ASN A 199 -25.19 20.60 3.21
C ASN A 199 -24.16 21.20 4.20
N VAL A 200 -24.34 21.11 5.51
CA VAL A 200 -23.50 21.81 6.51
C VAL A 200 -22.31 20.94 6.97
N LEU A 201 -22.34 19.62 6.72
CA LEU A 201 -21.28 18.68 7.17
C LEU A 201 -20.25 18.33 6.08
N ARG A 202 -20.39 18.87 4.87
CA ARG A 202 -19.56 18.47 3.71
C ARG A 202 -18.05 18.70 3.91
N GLN A 203 -17.65 19.78 4.57
CA GLN A 203 -16.23 20.13 4.72
C GLN A 203 -15.53 19.24 5.75
N ALA A 204 -16.17 18.95 6.88
CA ALA A 204 -15.62 18.07 7.92
C ALA A 204 -15.65 16.57 7.52
N GLN A 205 -16.59 16.16 6.66
CA GLN A 205 -16.66 14.79 6.16
C GLN A 205 -15.65 14.52 5.03
N HIS A 206 -15.27 15.54 4.24
CA HIS A 206 -14.24 15.40 3.21
C HIS A 206 -12.84 15.18 3.79
N ASP A 207 -12.56 15.74 4.98
CA ASP A 207 -11.27 15.56 5.67
C ASP A 207 -11.13 14.15 6.30
N ASN A 208 -12.24 13.44 6.55
CA ASN A 208 -12.28 12.10 7.16
C ASN A 208 -12.66 10.97 6.17
N SER A 209 -12.71 11.25 4.87
CA SER A 209 -13.02 10.20 3.88
C SER A 209 -11.91 9.15 3.79
N LEU A 210 -12.30 7.88 3.72
CA LEU A 210 -11.36 6.80 3.52
C LEU A 210 -10.64 6.94 2.16
N LYS A 211 -9.32 6.88 2.18
CA LYS A 211 -8.45 6.90 1.01
C LYS A 211 -7.98 5.47 0.72
N LEU A 212 -8.79 4.73 -0.03
CA LEU A 212 -8.51 3.33 -0.36
C LEU A 212 -7.48 3.22 -1.48
N ILE A 213 -6.42 2.46 -1.23
CA ILE A 213 -5.40 2.09 -2.21
C ILE A 213 -5.60 0.60 -2.54
N ALA A 214 -5.97 0.33 -3.79
CA ALA A 214 -6.20 -1.02 -4.28
C ALA A 214 -4.85 -1.73 -4.52
N SER A 215 -4.74 -2.99 -4.09
CA SER A 215 -3.53 -3.80 -4.23
C SER A 215 -3.86 -5.26 -4.54
N GLY A 216 -2.99 -5.91 -5.31
CA GLY A 216 -3.12 -7.29 -5.74
C GLY A 216 -3.89 -7.44 -7.07
N GLY A 217 -3.32 -8.24 -7.97
CA GLY A 217 -3.97 -8.69 -9.20
C GLY A 217 -3.89 -7.78 -10.42
N ILE A 218 -3.51 -6.51 -10.29
CA ILE A 218 -3.41 -5.60 -11.44
C ILE A 218 -2.65 -6.28 -12.60
N SER A 219 -3.28 -6.34 -13.77
CA SER A 219 -2.81 -7.11 -14.91
C SER A 219 -2.76 -6.33 -16.22
N THR A 220 -3.70 -5.43 -16.44
CA THR A 220 -3.82 -4.64 -17.67
C THR A 220 -4.06 -3.16 -17.39
N PHE A 221 -3.71 -2.32 -18.36
CA PHE A 221 -3.88 -0.87 -18.26
C PHE A 221 -5.36 -0.46 -18.08
N ASP A 222 -6.28 -1.18 -18.72
CA ASP A 222 -7.73 -0.84 -18.72
C ASP A 222 -8.39 -0.99 -17.33
N GLU A 223 -7.68 -1.58 -16.36
CA GLU A 223 -8.14 -1.68 -14.99
C GLU A 223 -7.97 -0.37 -14.22
N LEU A 224 -7.01 0.48 -14.61
CA LEU A 224 -6.69 1.73 -13.91
C LEU A 224 -7.82 2.75 -13.98
N PRO A 225 -8.41 3.06 -15.16
CA PRO A 225 -9.58 3.94 -15.23
C PRO A 225 -10.76 3.42 -14.38
N LYS A 226 -11.00 2.11 -14.36
CA LYS A 226 -12.10 1.50 -13.60
C LYS A 226 -11.91 1.66 -12.09
N LEU A 227 -10.66 1.54 -11.58
CA LEU A 227 -10.36 1.81 -10.18
C LEU A 227 -10.51 3.29 -9.83
N ALA A 228 -10.14 4.18 -10.75
CA ALA A 228 -10.34 5.62 -10.58
C ALA A 228 -11.84 5.98 -10.55
N GLU A 229 -12.65 5.43 -11.45
CA GLU A 229 -14.11 5.60 -11.50
C GLU A 229 -14.79 5.03 -10.25
N LEU A 230 -14.26 3.94 -9.69
CA LEU A 230 -14.74 3.36 -8.44
C LEU A 230 -14.51 4.25 -7.22
N GLY A 231 -13.58 5.21 -7.33
CA GLY A 231 -13.22 6.14 -6.25
C GLY A 231 -12.00 5.72 -5.43
N CYS A 232 -11.18 4.78 -5.93
CA CYS A 232 -9.92 4.46 -5.28
C CYS A 232 -8.98 5.66 -5.30
N GLU A 233 -8.35 5.97 -4.16
CA GLU A 233 -7.31 7.01 -4.03
C GLU A 233 -6.07 6.66 -4.83
N GLY A 234 -5.71 5.38 -4.86
CA GLY A 234 -4.55 4.89 -5.58
C GLY A 234 -4.62 3.40 -5.90
N THR A 235 -3.63 2.95 -6.65
CA THR A 235 -3.42 1.51 -6.88
C THR A 235 -1.94 1.16 -6.85
N ILE A 236 -1.61 0.04 -6.19
CA ILE A 236 -0.26 -0.53 -6.19
C ILE A 236 -0.12 -1.43 -7.40
N ILE A 237 0.94 -1.22 -8.19
CA ILE A 237 1.25 -1.99 -9.38
C ILE A 237 2.64 -2.62 -9.21
N GLY A 238 2.67 -3.93 -9.09
CA GLY A 238 3.92 -4.70 -8.99
C GLY A 238 4.24 -5.44 -10.30
N LYS A 239 3.93 -6.73 -10.30
CA LYS A 239 4.32 -7.68 -11.35
C LYS A 239 3.97 -7.24 -12.77
N ALA A 240 2.84 -6.55 -12.98
CA ALA A 240 2.40 -6.09 -14.30
C ALA A 240 3.42 -5.13 -14.96
N ILE A 241 4.11 -4.29 -14.18
CA ILE A 241 5.19 -3.44 -14.70
C ILE A 241 6.41 -4.29 -15.05
N TYR A 242 6.87 -5.14 -14.14
CA TYR A 242 8.07 -5.96 -14.32
C TYR A 242 7.95 -6.99 -15.44
N GLU A 243 6.74 -7.48 -15.71
CA GLU A 243 6.44 -8.41 -16.81
C GLU A 243 6.01 -7.68 -18.10
N ASN A 244 6.17 -6.33 -18.16
CA ASN A 244 5.83 -5.49 -19.31
C ASN A 244 4.37 -5.60 -19.80
N ARG A 245 3.42 -5.98 -18.94
CA ARG A 245 1.99 -5.96 -19.25
C ARG A 245 1.43 -4.54 -19.21
N ILE A 246 1.99 -3.71 -18.33
CA ILE A 246 1.73 -2.28 -18.26
C ILE A 246 3.08 -1.59 -18.39
N THR A 247 3.24 -0.77 -19.41
CA THR A 247 4.48 -0.04 -19.68
C THR A 247 4.52 1.27 -18.88
N LEU A 248 5.71 1.75 -18.54
CA LEU A 248 5.87 3.04 -17.87
C LEU A 248 5.34 4.21 -18.70
N LYS A 249 5.41 4.13 -20.03
CA LYS A 249 4.81 5.13 -20.95
C LYS A 249 3.29 5.19 -20.85
N GLN A 250 2.61 4.05 -20.66
CA GLN A 250 1.16 4.04 -20.43
C GLN A 250 0.82 4.69 -19.09
N LEU A 251 1.62 4.42 -18.03
CA LEU A 251 1.44 5.05 -16.72
C LEU A 251 1.69 6.56 -16.77
N GLU A 252 2.74 7.01 -17.45
CA GLU A 252 3.00 8.43 -17.73
C GLU A 252 1.80 9.10 -18.42
N HIS A 253 1.28 8.49 -19.47
CA HIS A 253 0.09 8.99 -20.15
C HIS A 253 -1.14 9.07 -19.22
N PHE A 254 -1.34 8.06 -18.39
CA PHE A 254 -2.44 8.07 -17.39
C PHE A 254 -2.29 9.22 -16.40
N ILE A 255 -1.08 9.42 -15.85
CA ILE A 255 -0.78 10.47 -14.85
C ILE A 255 -0.99 11.88 -15.44
N LEU A 256 -0.68 12.09 -16.72
CA LEU A 256 -0.83 13.39 -17.38
C LEU A 256 -2.30 13.75 -17.68
N ASN A 257 -3.20 12.78 -17.72
CA ASN A 257 -4.60 12.97 -18.11
C ASN A 257 -5.59 12.81 -16.94
N HIS A 258 -5.13 12.46 -15.74
CA HIS A 258 -5.94 12.25 -14.53
C HIS A 258 -5.30 12.90 -13.30
#